data_e54480d450b29bbf009ba57fe4fed7f8
#
_entry.id   e54480d450b29bbf009ba57fe4fed7f8
#
_cell.length_a   1.000
_cell.length_b   1.000
_cell.length_c   1.000
_cell.angle_alpha   90.00
_cell.angle_beta   90.00
_cell.angle_gamma   90.00
#
_symmetry.space_group_name_H-M   'P 1'
#
loop_
_entity.id
_entity.type
_entity.pdbx_description
1 polymer ?
#
loop_
_entity_poly.entity_id
_entity_poly.type
_entity_poly.pdbx_seq_one_letter_code
_entity_poly.pdbx_strand_id
1 'polypeptide(L)'
;MDKDQKVAFYDFLRSVKFPDGYASNLASCITADGCNLQGLKTHDCHIILQRILPAALRGIMHNDIYVAIAELGNFFQQLCAKTLKLDVLHKMKAEIPIVLCKLEKISPLALFDVMLHLTIHLPDEAILRGPVQYGWMYPVEKRLYTLKHSVRNMARPEGSIAKAYVANECLDACSRYFDDVDTRHNREGRNRERVDMSKGDISVFKHGVDLLGAPMITYGENDYDKLVWYVLNNCAEIEPYIEFVFMFTLFLIF
;
A
#
# COMPACT_ATOMS: atom_id res chain seq x y z
N MET A 1 17.00 23.00 -8.52
CA MET A 1 17.25 22.71 -7.09
C MET A 1 18.70 23.02 -6.79
N ASP A 2 18.92 23.86 -5.79
CA ASP A 2 20.25 24.13 -5.25
C ASP A 2 20.77 22.91 -4.46
N LYS A 3 22.07 22.93 -4.10
CA LYS A 3 22.69 21.81 -3.40
C LYS A 3 22.00 21.51 -2.07
N ASP A 4 21.66 22.56 -1.31
CA ASP A 4 20.98 22.41 0.00
C ASP A 4 19.55 21.89 -0.15
N GLN A 5 18.84 22.32 -1.19
CA GLN A 5 17.51 21.79 -1.53
C GLN A 5 17.55 20.32 -1.91
N LYS A 6 18.61 19.87 -2.61
CA LYS A 6 18.80 18.45 -2.91
C LYS A 6 19.03 17.63 -1.65
N VAL A 7 19.88 18.11 -0.75
CA VAL A 7 20.13 17.44 0.52
C VAL A 7 18.83 17.30 1.31
N ALA A 8 18.08 18.39 1.48
CA ALA A 8 16.80 18.35 2.19
C ALA A 8 15.80 17.37 1.57
N PHE A 9 15.74 17.32 0.23
CA PHE A 9 14.88 16.37 -0.49
C PHE A 9 15.27 14.91 -0.22
N TYR A 10 16.56 14.56 -0.29
CA TYR A 10 17.01 13.19 -0.04
C TYR A 10 16.91 12.81 1.44
N ASP A 11 17.12 13.75 2.36
CA ASP A 11 16.94 13.51 3.78
C ASP A 11 15.46 13.24 4.12
N PHE A 12 14.56 13.98 3.48
CA PHE A 12 13.12 13.66 3.57
C PHE A 12 12.85 12.25 3.08
N LEU A 13 13.36 11.86 1.90
CA LEU A 13 13.15 10.51 1.37
C LEU A 13 13.71 9.40 2.28
N ARG A 14 14.82 9.65 2.96
CA ARG A 14 15.40 8.71 3.95
C ARG A 14 14.51 8.56 5.19
N SER A 15 13.81 9.62 5.58
CA SER A 15 12.92 9.60 6.75
C SER A 15 11.61 8.86 6.50
N VAL A 16 11.23 8.67 5.22
CA VAL A 16 9.96 8.01 4.86
C VAL A 16 10.04 6.52 5.13
N LYS A 17 9.11 6.05 5.97
CA LYS A 17 8.92 4.63 6.26
C LYS A 17 7.56 4.18 5.74
N PHE A 18 7.55 3.07 5.03
CA PHE A 18 6.31 2.45 4.55
C PHE A 18 5.98 1.21 5.36
N PRO A 19 4.68 0.89 5.50
CA PRO A 19 4.25 -0.40 6.04
C PRO A 19 4.83 -1.56 5.23
N ASP A 20 5.01 -2.71 5.87
CA ASP A 20 5.52 -3.90 5.21
C ASP A 20 4.64 -4.32 4.05
N GLY A 21 5.27 -4.63 2.92
CA GLY A 21 4.59 -5.05 1.70
C GLY A 21 3.94 -3.93 0.89
N TYR A 22 3.96 -2.67 1.37
CA TYR A 22 3.38 -1.55 0.63
C TYR A 22 4.32 -1.00 -0.45
N ALA A 23 5.56 -0.71 -0.10
CA ALA A 23 6.58 -0.21 -1.03
C ALA A 23 7.99 -0.60 -0.59
N SER A 24 8.96 -0.42 -1.48
CA SER A 24 10.37 -0.60 -1.17
C SER A 24 10.85 0.45 -0.16
N ASN A 25 11.89 0.11 0.60
CA ASN A 25 12.54 1.09 1.46
C ASN A 25 13.29 2.12 0.60
N LEU A 26 12.75 3.35 0.50
CA LEU A 26 13.35 4.41 -0.31
C LEU A 26 14.77 4.76 0.11
N ALA A 27 15.09 4.65 1.41
CA ALA A 27 16.43 4.92 1.90
C ALA A 27 17.49 4.00 1.27
N SER A 28 17.13 2.74 0.97
CA SER A 28 18.04 1.78 0.30
C SER A 28 18.19 2.04 -1.21
N CYS A 29 17.28 2.81 -1.79
CA CYS A 29 17.30 3.19 -3.21
C CYS A 29 18.12 4.45 -3.47
N ILE A 30 18.54 5.17 -2.43
CA ILE A 30 19.37 6.36 -2.56
C ILE A 30 20.83 5.93 -2.68
N THR A 31 21.52 6.41 -3.73
CA THR A 31 22.97 6.13 -3.93
C THR A 31 23.82 6.67 -2.79
N ALA A 32 25.02 6.10 -2.62
CA ALA A 32 25.98 6.52 -1.58
C ALA A 32 26.33 8.01 -1.68
N ASP A 33 26.35 8.56 -2.90
CA ASP A 33 26.61 9.99 -3.16
C ASP A 33 25.43 10.89 -2.75
N GLY A 34 24.29 10.29 -2.34
CA GLY A 34 23.10 11.02 -1.91
C GLY A 34 22.41 11.84 -3.01
N CYS A 35 22.74 11.61 -4.27
CA CYS A 35 22.31 12.46 -5.38
C CYS A 35 21.39 11.79 -6.39
N ASN A 36 21.21 10.47 -6.34
CA ASN A 36 20.41 9.71 -7.30
C ASN A 36 19.60 8.60 -6.62
N LEU A 37 18.48 8.24 -7.27
CA LEU A 37 17.65 7.10 -6.91
C LEU A 37 17.92 5.95 -7.88
N GLN A 38 18.22 4.76 -7.35
CA GLN A 38 18.47 3.55 -8.13
C GLN A 38 17.69 2.37 -7.57
N GLY A 39 17.35 1.41 -8.45
CA GLY A 39 16.68 0.18 -8.04
C GLY A 39 15.19 0.34 -7.68
N LEU A 40 14.56 1.46 -8.05
CA LEU A 40 13.13 1.66 -7.91
C LEU A 40 12.35 0.68 -8.82
N LYS A 41 11.31 0.08 -8.25
CA LYS A 41 10.34 -0.71 -9.02
C LYS A 41 9.26 0.21 -9.57
N THR A 42 8.53 -0.24 -10.59
CA THR A 42 7.43 0.51 -11.19
C THR A 42 6.42 1.00 -10.15
N HIS A 43 6.07 0.13 -9.19
CA HIS A 43 5.15 0.48 -8.11
C HIS A 43 5.70 1.60 -7.21
N ASP A 44 6.99 1.59 -6.91
CA ASP A 44 7.64 2.64 -6.11
C ASP A 44 7.57 4.00 -6.83
N CYS A 45 7.75 4.01 -8.17
CA CYS A 45 7.60 5.22 -8.98
C CYS A 45 6.18 5.80 -8.90
N HIS A 46 5.14 4.95 -8.91
CA HIS A 46 3.76 5.40 -8.73
C HIS A 46 3.54 6.05 -7.37
N ILE A 47 4.04 5.43 -6.30
CA ILE A 47 3.92 5.97 -4.95
C ILE A 47 4.67 7.29 -4.81
N ILE A 48 5.88 7.36 -5.39
CA ILE A 48 6.68 8.59 -5.37
C ILE A 48 5.91 9.70 -6.07
N LEU A 49 5.43 9.49 -7.28
CA LEU A 49 4.72 10.51 -8.04
C LEU A 49 3.45 10.98 -7.34
N GLN A 50 2.63 10.03 -6.85
CA GLN A 50 1.29 10.33 -6.35
C GLN A 50 1.28 10.89 -4.93
N ARG A 51 2.28 10.55 -4.09
CA ARG A 51 2.24 10.84 -2.66
C ARG A 51 3.50 11.51 -2.12
N ILE A 52 4.66 10.95 -2.47
CA ILE A 52 5.90 11.36 -1.82
C ILE A 52 6.44 12.65 -2.44
N LEU A 53 6.43 12.75 -3.76
CA LEU A 53 6.97 13.90 -4.48
C LEU A 53 6.27 15.21 -4.11
N PRO A 54 4.91 15.28 -4.08
CA PRO A 54 4.22 16.47 -3.59
C PRO A 54 4.58 16.85 -2.15
N ALA A 55 4.74 15.86 -1.26
CA ALA A 55 5.13 16.12 0.12
C ALA A 55 6.59 16.61 0.24
N ALA A 56 7.51 15.96 -0.48
CA ALA A 56 8.93 16.24 -0.46
C ALA A 56 9.28 17.61 -1.04
N LEU A 57 8.55 18.06 -2.05
CA LEU A 57 8.83 19.34 -2.73
C LEU A 57 8.20 20.55 -2.06
N ARG A 58 7.30 20.32 -1.12
CA ARG A 58 6.62 21.40 -0.40
C ARG A 58 7.62 22.24 0.40
N GLY A 59 7.70 23.53 0.07
CA GLY A 59 8.62 24.48 0.72
C GLY A 59 10.07 24.40 0.24
N ILE A 60 10.43 23.43 -0.60
CA ILE A 60 11.77 23.29 -1.20
C ILE A 60 11.81 23.96 -2.58
N MET A 61 10.75 23.77 -3.37
CA MET A 61 10.68 24.28 -4.75
C MET A 61 9.83 25.56 -4.83
N HIS A 62 10.05 26.31 -5.94
CA HIS A 62 9.19 27.45 -6.25
C HIS A 62 7.73 26.98 -6.37
N ASN A 63 6.80 27.84 -5.91
CA ASN A 63 5.39 27.47 -5.79
C ASN A 63 4.77 26.97 -7.11
N ASP A 64 5.12 27.60 -8.24
CA ASP A 64 4.56 27.22 -9.55
C ASP A 64 4.96 25.79 -9.95
N ILE A 65 6.22 25.41 -9.67
CA ILE A 65 6.74 24.07 -9.94
C ILE A 65 6.06 23.07 -9.01
N TYR A 66 5.98 23.41 -7.73
CA TYR A 66 5.32 22.57 -6.74
C TYR A 66 3.85 22.29 -7.09
N VAL A 67 3.09 23.34 -7.43
CA VAL A 67 1.67 23.24 -7.78
C VAL A 67 1.48 22.34 -9.01
N ALA A 68 2.25 22.53 -10.07
CA ALA A 68 2.12 21.73 -11.29
C ALA A 68 2.41 20.23 -11.04
N ILE A 69 3.43 19.92 -10.25
CA ILE A 69 3.77 18.53 -9.88
C ILE A 69 2.71 17.94 -8.95
N ALA A 70 2.21 18.71 -7.98
CA ALA A 70 1.19 18.26 -7.05
C ALA A 70 -0.15 17.98 -7.76
N GLU A 71 -0.53 18.84 -8.71
CA GLU A 71 -1.72 18.62 -9.54
C GLU A 71 -1.59 17.36 -10.40
N LEU A 72 -0.43 17.12 -11.02
CA LEU A 72 -0.16 15.89 -11.76
C LEU A 72 -0.20 14.65 -10.86
N GLY A 73 0.41 14.72 -9.68
CA GLY A 73 0.38 13.64 -8.69
C GLY A 73 -1.05 13.32 -8.24
N ASN A 74 -1.86 14.35 -7.98
CA ASN A 74 -3.27 14.20 -7.61
C ASN A 74 -4.11 13.62 -8.76
N PHE A 75 -3.84 14.02 -10.00
CA PHE A 75 -4.47 13.43 -11.19
C PHE A 75 -4.26 11.91 -11.22
N PHE A 76 -3.02 11.44 -11.12
CA PHE A 76 -2.74 10.00 -11.13
C PHE A 76 -3.27 9.29 -9.89
N GLN A 77 -3.30 9.93 -8.73
CA GLN A 77 -3.88 9.35 -7.52
C GLN A 77 -5.39 9.11 -7.67
N GLN A 78 -6.11 10.05 -8.25
CA GLN A 78 -7.54 9.91 -8.49
C GLN A 78 -7.83 8.90 -9.60
N LEU A 79 -7.07 8.92 -10.69
CA LEU A 79 -7.22 7.99 -11.81
C LEU A 79 -7.00 6.53 -11.39
N CYS A 80 -6.03 6.28 -10.49
CA CYS A 80 -5.71 4.96 -9.98
C CYS A 80 -6.56 4.55 -8.75
N ALA A 81 -7.60 5.32 -8.41
CA ALA A 81 -8.48 4.99 -7.29
C ALA A 81 -9.27 3.70 -7.54
N LYS A 82 -9.60 2.99 -6.46
CA LYS A 82 -10.40 1.75 -6.54
C LYS A 82 -11.81 1.98 -7.06
N THR A 83 -12.38 3.15 -6.78
CA THR A 83 -13.70 3.57 -7.22
C THR A 83 -13.57 4.87 -7.99
N LEU A 84 -14.12 4.91 -9.20
CA LEU A 84 -14.14 6.09 -10.05
C LEU A 84 -15.56 6.66 -10.11
N LYS A 85 -15.66 8.00 -10.04
CA LYS A 85 -16.91 8.73 -10.24
C LYS A 85 -16.84 9.44 -11.59
N LEU A 86 -17.90 9.33 -12.39
CA LEU A 86 -17.95 9.93 -13.72
C LEU A 86 -17.75 11.45 -13.68
N ASP A 87 -18.37 12.12 -12.71
CA ASP A 87 -18.23 13.57 -12.54
C ASP A 87 -16.77 13.98 -12.34
N VAL A 88 -16.02 13.20 -11.54
CA VAL A 88 -14.59 13.43 -11.28
C VAL A 88 -13.79 13.19 -12.56
N LEU A 89 -14.09 12.13 -13.33
CA LEU A 89 -13.39 11.84 -14.59
C LEU A 89 -13.61 12.95 -15.63
N HIS A 90 -14.84 13.45 -15.76
CA HIS A 90 -15.11 14.59 -16.64
C HIS A 90 -14.37 15.86 -16.22
N LYS A 91 -14.29 16.13 -14.94
CA LYS A 91 -13.49 17.23 -14.40
C LYS A 91 -11.99 17.04 -14.70
N MET A 92 -11.47 15.86 -14.44
CA MET A 92 -10.06 15.51 -14.74
C MET A 92 -9.74 15.68 -16.21
N LYS A 93 -10.64 15.30 -17.12
CA LYS A 93 -10.48 15.48 -18.56
C LYS A 93 -10.33 16.95 -18.94
N ALA A 94 -11.07 17.85 -18.28
CA ALA A 94 -10.97 19.29 -18.52
C ALA A 94 -9.71 19.90 -17.91
N GLU A 95 -9.23 19.38 -16.79
CA GLU A 95 -8.12 19.95 -16.02
C GLU A 95 -6.74 19.49 -16.51
N ILE A 96 -6.59 18.24 -16.97
CA ILE A 96 -5.27 17.68 -17.33
C ILE A 96 -4.54 18.48 -18.42
N PRO A 97 -5.18 18.99 -19.49
CA PRO A 97 -4.47 19.83 -20.47
C PRO A 97 -3.88 21.09 -19.83
N ILE A 98 -4.59 21.68 -18.85
CA ILE A 98 -4.12 22.89 -18.15
C ILE A 98 -2.89 22.56 -17.30
N VAL A 99 -2.90 21.40 -16.62
CA VAL A 99 -1.74 20.93 -15.83
C VAL A 99 -0.53 20.71 -16.73
N LEU A 100 -0.71 20.09 -17.90
CA LEU A 100 0.37 19.89 -18.85
C LEU A 100 0.92 21.21 -19.40
N CYS A 101 0.07 22.20 -19.71
CA CYS A 101 0.53 23.53 -20.08
C CYS A 101 1.32 24.24 -18.97
N LYS A 102 0.96 24.05 -17.69
CA LYS A 102 1.76 24.55 -16.57
C LYS A 102 3.14 23.89 -16.53
N LEU A 103 3.19 22.57 -16.73
CA LEU A 103 4.45 21.82 -16.76
C LEU A 103 5.32 22.25 -17.95
N GLU A 104 4.74 22.48 -19.12
CA GLU A 104 5.46 22.92 -20.32
C GLU A 104 6.16 24.26 -20.10
N LYS A 105 5.54 25.19 -19.38
CA LYS A 105 6.14 26.51 -19.08
C LYS A 105 7.38 26.44 -18.21
N ILE A 106 7.52 25.37 -17.39
CA ILE A 106 8.58 25.25 -16.38
C ILE A 106 9.60 24.17 -16.69
N SER A 107 9.29 23.27 -17.63
CA SER A 107 10.12 22.10 -17.95
C SER A 107 10.76 22.19 -19.33
N PRO A 108 11.94 21.58 -19.55
CA PRO A 108 12.52 21.46 -20.87
C PRO A 108 11.60 20.69 -21.81
N LEU A 109 11.58 21.04 -23.09
CA LEU A 109 10.80 20.36 -24.13
C LEU A 109 11.09 18.86 -24.23
N ALA A 110 12.30 18.44 -23.89
CA ALA A 110 12.67 17.01 -23.83
C ALA A 110 11.87 16.17 -22.83
N LEU A 111 11.19 16.80 -21.86
CA LEU A 111 10.29 16.11 -20.94
C LEU A 111 8.97 15.72 -21.61
N PHE A 112 8.56 16.45 -22.65
CA PHE A 112 7.27 16.25 -23.34
C PHE A 112 7.42 15.20 -24.44
N ASP A 113 7.42 13.95 -24.01
CA ASP A 113 7.35 12.79 -24.89
C ASP A 113 5.89 12.30 -25.07
N VAL A 114 5.74 11.24 -25.84
CA VAL A 114 4.45 10.57 -26.08
C VAL A 114 3.78 10.16 -24.78
N MET A 115 4.53 9.80 -23.75
CA MET A 115 3.98 9.32 -22.47
C MET A 115 3.24 10.43 -21.72
N LEU A 116 3.76 11.65 -21.73
CA LEU A 116 3.06 12.80 -21.16
C LEU A 116 1.83 13.19 -22.00
N HIS A 117 1.92 13.14 -23.32
CA HIS A 117 0.77 13.38 -24.17
C HIS A 117 -0.37 12.40 -23.91
N LEU A 118 -0.07 11.12 -23.71
CA LEU A 118 -1.07 10.08 -23.44
C LEU A 118 -1.90 10.37 -22.19
N THR A 119 -1.42 11.14 -21.23
CA THR A 119 -2.19 11.48 -20.02
C THR A 119 -3.50 12.20 -20.32
N ILE A 120 -3.59 12.92 -21.46
CA ILE A 120 -4.81 13.61 -21.90
C ILE A 120 -5.94 12.61 -22.18
N HIS A 121 -5.60 11.42 -22.68
CA HIS A 121 -6.56 10.40 -23.09
C HIS A 121 -6.97 9.46 -21.94
N LEU A 122 -6.20 9.41 -20.86
CA LEU A 122 -6.45 8.48 -19.74
C LEU A 122 -7.83 8.63 -19.07
N PRO A 123 -8.40 9.84 -18.91
CA PRO A 123 -9.77 9.96 -18.37
C PRO A 123 -10.82 9.32 -19.28
N ASP A 124 -10.69 9.45 -20.60
CA ASP A 124 -11.61 8.81 -21.55
C ASP A 124 -11.48 7.27 -21.51
N GLU A 125 -10.26 6.77 -21.45
CA GLU A 125 -10.01 5.35 -21.26
C GLU A 125 -10.61 4.84 -19.95
N ALA A 126 -10.50 5.61 -18.87
CA ALA A 126 -11.08 5.24 -17.57
C ALA A 126 -12.62 5.25 -17.60
N ILE A 127 -13.25 6.14 -18.37
CA ILE A 127 -14.70 6.14 -18.58
C ILE A 127 -15.15 4.88 -19.32
N LEU A 128 -14.37 4.42 -20.31
CA LEU A 128 -14.69 3.24 -21.11
C LEU A 128 -14.43 1.92 -20.40
N ARG A 129 -13.31 1.82 -19.69
CA ARG A 129 -12.80 0.58 -19.08
C ARG A 129 -13.11 0.43 -17.59
N GLY A 130 -13.43 1.54 -16.92
CA GLY A 130 -13.54 1.58 -15.47
C GLY A 130 -12.17 1.65 -14.76
N PRO A 131 -12.10 1.29 -13.48
CA PRO A 131 -10.89 1.40 -12.69
C PRO A 131 -9.73 0.59 -13.28
N VAL A 132 -8.56 1.23 -13.37
CA VAL A 132 -7.35 0.71 -14.02
C VAL A 132 -6.93 -0.66 -13.47
N GLN A 133 -7.16 -0.91 -12.18
CA GLN A 133 -6.78 -2.15 -11.50
C GLN A 133 -7.42 -3.42 -12.08
N TYR A 134 -8.56 -3.31 -12.74
CA TYR A 134 -9.22 -4.46 -13.39
C TYR A 134 -8.64 -4.78 -14.77
N GLY A 135 -7.92 -3.85 -15.38
CA GLY A 135 -7.22 -4.03 -16.66
C GLY A 135 -5.72 -4.32 -16.52
N TRP A 136 -5.16 -4.29 -15.31
CA TRP A 136 -3.73 -4.50 -15.12
C TRP A 136 -3.34 -5.96 -15.26
N MET A 137 -2.30 -6.20 -16.02
CA MET A 137 -1.64 -7.51 -16.09
C MET A 137 -0.69 -7.76 -14.91
N TYR A 138 -0.40 -6.74 -14.10
CA TYR A 138 0.57 -6.79 -13.01
C TYR A 138 0.35 -7.92 -11.99
N PRO A 139 -0.89 -8.21 -11.53
CA PRO A 139 -1.13 -9.35 -10.65
C PRO A 139 -0.84 -10.68 -11.33
N VAL A 140 -1.15 -10.79 -12.62
CA VAL A 140 -0.90 -11.99 -13.42
C VAL A 140 0.59 -12.19 -13.64
N GLU A 141 1.31 -11.14 -14.03
CA GLU A 141 2.77 -11.17 -14.20
C GLU A 141 3.49 -11.55 -12.89
N LYS A 142 3.09 -10.96 -11.77
CA LYS A 142 3.62 -11.33 -10.45
C LYS A 142 3.36 -12.79 -10.11
N ARG A 143 2.18 -13.30 -10.42
CA ARG A 143 1.84 -14.71 -10.19
C ARG A 143 2.65 -15.62 -11.11
N LEU A 144 2.76 -15.30 -12.39
CA LEU A 144 3.56 -16.03 -13.36
C LEU A 144 5.04 -16.05 -12.97
N TYR A 145 5.57 -14.92 -12.49
CA TYR A 145 6.93 -14.85 -11.96
C TYR A 145 7.14 -15.85 -10.80
N THR A 146 6.22 -15.87 -9.84
CA THR A 146 6.28 -16.83 -8.71
C THR A 146 6.22 -18.28 -9.21
N LEU A 147 5.31 -18.58 -10.12
CA LEU A 147 5.15 -19.92 -10.68
C LEU A 147 6.38 -20.36 -11.47
N LYS A 148 7.00 -19.45 -12.24
CA LYS A 148 8.23 -19.72 -12.98
C LYS A 148 9.37 -20.18 -12.07
N HIS A 149 9.51 -19.57 -10.89
CA HIS A 149 10.54 -19.96 -9.92
C HIS A 149 10.28 -21.31 -9.26
N SER A 150 9.05 -21.82 -9.34
CA SER A 150 8.67 -23.13 -8.84
C SER A 150 9.00 -24.26 -9.84
N VAL A 151 9.28 -23.92 -11.09
CA VAL A 151 9.62 -24.91 -12.12
C VAL A 151 11.05 -25.40 -11.93
N ARG A 152 11.20 -26.64 -11.47
CA ARG A 152 12.50 -27.33 -11.34
C ARG A 152 12.75 -28.27 -12.53
N ASN A 153 11.71 -28.95 -13.01
CA ASN A 153 11.77 -29.83 -14.17
C ASN A 153 11.08 -29.19 -15.37
N MET A 154 11.87 -28.78 -16.35
CA MET A 154 11.38 -28.12 -17.55
C MET A 154 10.57 -29.06 -18.48
N ALA A 155 10.76 -30.38 -18.37
CA ALA A 155 10.01 -31.38 -19.16
C ALA A 155 8.58 -31.58 -18.63
N ARG A 156 8.35 -31.28 -17.34
CA ARG A 156 7.04 -31.37 -16.67
C ARG A 156 6.85 -30.18 -15.71
N PRO A 157 6.65 -28.98 -16.24
CA PRO A 157 6.56 -27.77 -15.45
C PRO A 157 5.32 -27.76 -14.53
N GLU A 158 4.19 -28.30 -15.00
CA GLU A 158 2.94 -28.40 -14.27
C GLU A 158 3.09 -29.21 -12.96
N GLY A 159 3.77 -30.35 -13.01
CA GLY A 159 4.03 -31.15 -11.81
C GLY A 159 4.96 -30.47 -10.81
N SER A 160 5.96 -29.72 -11.30
CA SER A 160 6.85 -28.92 -10.44
C SER A 160 6.09 -27.80 -9.74
N ILE A 161 5.21 -27.10 -10.48
CA ILE A 161 4.38 -26.00 -9.95
C ILE A 161 3.39 -26.54 -8.90
N ALA A 162 2.70 -27.66 -9.21
CA ALA A 162 1.73 -28.24 -8.29
C ALA A 162 2.39 -28.68 -6.97
N LYS A 163 3.54 -29.35 -7.04
CA LYS A 163 4.30 -29.75 -5.83
C LYS A 163 4.75 -28.54 -5.00
N ALA A 164 5.28 -27.51 -5.65
CA ALA A 164 5.72 -26.30 -4.95
C ALA A 164 4.53 -25.56 -4.31
N TYR A 165 3.38 -25.52 -4.99
CA TYR A 165 2.18 -24.90 -4.45
C TYR A 165 1.70 -25.63 -3.20
N VAL A 166 1.55 -26.95 -3.25
CA VAL A 166 1.12 -27.76 -2.08
C VAL A 166 2.11 -27.61 -0.92
N ALA A 167 3.42 -27.67 -1.21
CA ALA A 167 4.44 -27.51 -0.18
C ALA A 167 4.36 -26.12 0.50
N ASN A 168 4.17 -25.06 -0.27
CA ASN A 168 4.02 -23.71 0.27
C ASN A 168 2.76 -23.56 1.13
N GLU A 169 1.62 -24.12 0.69
CA GLU A 169 0.37 -24.11 1.48
C GLU A 169 0.53 -24.87 2.79
N CYS A 170 1.18 -26.04 2.75
CA CYS A 170 1.49 -26.80 3.96
C CYS A 170 2.41 -26.02 4.91
N LEU A 171 3.46 -25.39 4.39
CA LEU A 171 4.38 -24.58 5.19
C LEU A 171 3.69 -23.34 5.78
N ASP A 172 2.86 -22.66 5.00
CA ASP A 172 2.08 -21.51 5.48
C ASP A 172 1.07 -21.93 6.57
N ALA A 173 0.43 -23.08 6.44
CA ALA A 173 -0.44 -23.63 7.47
C ALA A 173 0.33 -24.00 8.75
N CYS A 174 1.45 -24.74 8.61
CA CYS A 174 2.29 -25.14 9.73
C CYS A 174 2.90 -23.94 10.45
N SER A 175 3.34 -22.92 9.72
CA SER A 175 4.01 -21.74 10.29
C SER A 175 3.13 -20.94 11.25
N ARG A 176 1.81 -21.08 11.17
CA ARG A 176 0.86 -20.44 12.09
C ARG A 176 0.81 -21.08 13.47
N TYR A 177 1.35 -22.29 13.61
CA TYR A 177 1.40 -23.03 14.87
C TYR A 177 2.75 -22.92 15.59
N PHE A 178 3.73 -22.24 14.98
CA PHE A 178 5.05 -22.05 15.58
C PHE A 178 5.15 -20.66 16.20
N ASP A 179 5.04 -20.58 17.51
CA ASP A 179 5.17 -19.31 18.26
C ASP A 179 6.63 -18.89 18.47
N ASP A 180 7.55 -19.86 18.52
CA ASP A 180 8.97 -19.63 18.85
C ASP A 180 9.87 -19.39 17.61
N VAL A 181 9.30 -19.41 16.41
CA VAL A 181 10.03 -19.24 15.15
C VAL A 181 9.53 -18.02 14.40
N ASP A 182 10.44 -17.11 14.08
CA ASP A 182 10.11 -15.97 13.22
C ASP A 182 9.66 -16.43 11.83
N THR A 183 8.38 -16.37 11.58
CA THR A 183 7.77 -16.69 10.30
C THR A 183 7.30 -15.42 9.61
N ARG A 184 6.87 -15.55 8.36
CA ARG A 184 6.24 -14.44 7.61
C ARG A 184 4.98 -13.92 8.31
N HIS A 185 4.33 -14.72 9.13
CA HIS A 185 3.05 -14.40 9.75
C HIS A 185 3.17 -13.78 11.15
N ASN A 186 4.26 -14.09 11.87
CA ASN A 186 4.44 -13.66 13.27
C ASN A 186 5.63 -12.70 13.48
N ARG A 187 6.44 -12.42 12.43
CA ARG A 187 7.54 -11.47 12.56
C ARG A 187 7.04 -10.03 12.66
N GLU A 188 7.70 -9.24 13.49
CA GLU A 188 7.44 -7.81 13.57
C GLU A 188 7.68 -7.09 12.24
N GLY A 189 6.82 -6.14 11.90
CA GLY A 189 6.98 -5.28 10.72
C GLY A 189 8.23 -4.42 10.83
N ARG A 190 8.97 -4.26 9.72
CA ARG A 190 10.25 -3.49 9.67
C ARG A 190 10.15 -2.07 10.21
N ASN A 191 8.97 -1.47 10.13
CA ASN A 191 8.72 -0.07 10.43
C ASN A 191 7.92 0.12 11.72
N ARG A 192 7.66 -0.93 12.48
CA ARG A 192 7.09 -0.79 13.82
C ARG A 192 8.14 -0.13 14.72
N GLU A 193 7.85 1.06 15.18
CA GLU A 193 8.49 1.58 16.37
C GLU A 193 8.16 0.60 17.49
N ARG A 194 9.15 0.17 18.26
CA ARG A 194 8.91 -0.55 19.50
C ARG A 194 8.12 0.39 20.40
N VAL A 195 6.81 0.32 20.30
CA VAL A 195 5.94 0.86 21.33
C VAL A 195 6.15 -0.07 22.51
N ASP A 196 6.83 0.41 23.53
CA ASP A 196 6.83 -0.27 24.82
C ASP A 196 5.38 -0.33 25.26
N MET A 197 4.74 -1.46 24.98
CA MET A 197 3.41 -1.78 25.48
C MET A 197 3.54 -1.81 27.01
N SER A 198 3.16 -0.72 27.65
CA SER A 198 3.02 -0.68 29.10
C SER A 198 2.10 -1.84 29.51
N LYS A 199 2.51 -2.58 30.54
CA LYS A 199 1.70 -3.64 31.14
C LYS A 199 0.30 -3.09 31.44
N GLY A 200 -0.68 -3.40 30.62
CA GLY A 200 -2.07 -2.95 30.81
C GLY A 200 -2.84 -2.63 29.54
N ASP A 201 -2.19 -2.56 28.38
CA ASP A 201 -2.92 -2.32 27.13
C ASP A 201 -3.58 -3.62 26.65
N ILE A 202 -4.88 -3.55 26.44
CA ILE A 202 -5.68 -4.67 25.90
C ILE A 202 -5.25 -4.91 24.46
N SER A 203 -4.66 -6.07 24.19
CA SER A 203 -4.26 -6.49 22.84
C SER A 203 -5.26 -7.51 22.30
N VAL A 204 -6.12 -7.08 21.39
CA VAL A 204 -7.09 -7.95 20.71
C VAL A 204 -6.38 -8.90 19.73
N PHE A 205 -5.22 -8.49 19.20
CA PHE A 205 -4.42 -9.30 18.30
C PHE A 205 -3.00 -9.46 18.86
N LYS A 206 -2.70 -10.62 19.41
CA LYS A 206 -1.36 -10.95 19.95
C LYS A 206 -0.27 -10.93 18.89
N HIS A 207 -0.63 -11.22 17.67
CA HIS A 207 0.26 -11.19 16.51
C HIS A 207 -0.25 -10.12 15.58
N GLY A 208 0.46 -9.01 15.49
CA GLY A 208 0.10 -7.87 14.64
C GLY A 208 0.08 -8.27 13.16
N VAL A 209 -1.02 -8.83 12.74
CA VAL A 209 -1.32 -8.98 11.32
C VAL A 209 -1.94 -7.65 10.89
N ASP A 210 -1.12 -6.81 10.26
CA ASP A 210 -1.65 -5.62 9.61
C ASP A 210 -2.61 -6.07 8.50
N LEU A 211 -3.89 -5.80 8.67
CA LEU A 211 -4.93 -6.01 7.65
C LEU A 211 -4.72 -5.01 6.51
N LEU A 212 -3.64 -5.22 5.74
CA LEU A 212 -3.37 -4.43 4.55
C LEU A 212 -4.35 -4.79 3.45
N GLY A 213 -5.23 -3.86 3.12
CA GLY A 213 -6.09 -3.94 1.96
C GLY A 213 -7.43 -4.62 2.17
N ALA A 214 -7.92 -4.70 3.40
CA ALA A 214 -9.34 -5.01 3.61
C ALA A 214 -10.20 -3.96 2.91
N PRO A 215 -11.17 -4.37 2.05
CA PRO A 215 -12.13 -3.42 1.52
C PRO A 215 -12.82 -2.74 2.70
N MET A 216 -13.09 -1.43 2.56
CA MET A 216 -13.89 -0.72 3.54
C MET A 216 -15.30 -1.33 3.51
N ILE A 217 -15.58 -2.24 4.43
CA ILE A 217 -16.88 -2.88 4.55
C ILE A 217 -17.73 -1.92 5.37
N THR A 218 -18.83 -1.46 4.78
CA THR A 218 -19.83 -0.68 5.52
C THR A 218 -20.67 -1.68 6.30
N TYR A 219 -20.47 -1.73 7.60
CA TYR A 219 -21.28 -2.56 8.49
C TYR A 219 -22.61 -1.88 8.78
N GLY A 220 -23.71 -2.63 8.74
CA GLY A 220 -24.99 -2.19 9.33
C GLY A 220 -24.88 -2.17 10.87
N GLU A 221 -25.78 -1.44 11.53
CA GLU A 221 -25.78 -1.35 13.00
C GLU A 221 -25.76 -2.75 13.69
N ASN A 222 -26.54 -3.68 13.17
CA ASN A 222 -26.58 -5.07 13.70
C ASN A 222 -25.27 -5.86 13.46
N ASP A 223 -24.49 -5.50 12.45
CA ASP A 223 -23.24 -6.20 12.16
C ASP A 223 -22.09 -5.65 13.03
N TYR A 224 -22.17 -4.37 13.43
CA TYR A 224 -21.24 -3.77 14.37
C TYR A 224 -21.34 -4.45 15.74
N ASP A 225 -22.54 -4.66 16.26
CA ASP A 225 -22.75 -5.33 17.53
C ASP A 225 -22.24 -6.78 17.51
N LYS A 226 -22.44 -7.51 16.41
CA LYS A 226 -21.88 -8.86 16.23
C LYS A 226 -20.36 -8.84 16.21
N LEU A 227 -19.75 -7.84 15.53
CA LEU A 227 -18.29 -7.68 15.49
C LEU A 227 -17.73 -7.39 16.88
N VAL A 228 -18.32 -6.45 17.60
CA VAL A 228 -17.95 -6.12 18.98
C VAL A 228 -18.06 -7.35 19.86
N TRP A 229 -19.16 -8.08 19.79
CA TRP A 229 -19.39 -9.31 20.55
C TRP A 229 -18.33 -10.38 20.21
N TYR A 230 -18.02 -10.57 18.93
CA TYR A 230 -16.99 -11.51 18.50
C TYR A 230 -15.60 -11.13 19.02
N VAL A 231 -15.22 -9.86 18.91
CA VAL A 231 -13.93 -9.35 19.41
C VAL A 231 -13.83 -9.55 20.92
N LEU A 232 -14.87 -9.20 21.68
CA LEU A 232 -14.91 -9.34 23.13
C LEU A 232 -14.77 -10.80 23.58
N ASN A 233 -15.40 -11.74 22.87
CA ASN A 233 -15.33 -13.17 23.23
C ASN A 233 -14.02 -13.86 22.79
N ASN A 234 -13.22 -13.21 21.94
CA ASN A 234 -11.91 -13.73 21.52
C ASN A 234 -10.73 -12.97 22.13
N CYS A 235 -10.98 -12.10 23.10
CA CYS A 235 -9.97 -11.35 23.81
C CYS A 235 -9.68 -12.02 25.17
N ALA A 236 -8.47 -12.55 25.34
CA ALA A 236 -8.09 -13.26 26.57
C ALA A 236 -8.17 -12.36 27.82
N GLU A 237 -7.96 -11.06 27.68
CA GLU A 237 -8.05 -10.08 28.76
C GLU A 237 -9.49 -9.87 29.26
N ILE A 238 -10.49 -10.24 28.48
CA ILE A 238 -11.92 -10.09 28.80
C ILE A 238 -12.51 -11.37 29.40
N GLU A 239 -11.85 -12.50 29.22
CA GLU A 239 -12.32 -13.80 29.73
C GLU A 239 -12.75 -13.77 31.23
N PRO A 240 -11.97 -13.16 32.16
CA PRO A 240 -12.37 -13.07 33.56
C PRO A 240 -13.65 -12.24 33.79
N TYR A 241 -13.89 -11.23 32.93
CA TYR A 241 -15.09 -10.38 33.02
C TYR A 241 -16.32 -11.07 32.45
N ILE A 242 -16.16 -11.90 31.41
CA ILE A 242 -17.25 -12.74 30.86
C ILE A 242 -17.70 -13.76 31.88
N GLU A 243 -16.78 -14.44 32.56
CA GLU A 243 -17.09 -15.36 33.65
C GLU A 243 -17.82 -14.67 34.82
N PHE A 244 -17.38 -13.47 35.20
CA PHE A 244 -18.03 -12.67 36.23
C PHE A 244 -19.46 -12.27 35.84
N VAL A 245 -19.69 -11.82 34.62
CA VAL A 245 -21.03 -11.47 34.11
C VAL A 245 -21.93 -12.70 34.07
N PHE A 246 -21.38 -13.83 33.66
CA PHE A 246 -22.14 -15.10 33.62
C PHE A 246 -22.56 -15.57 35.02
N MET A 247 -21.64 -15.51 35.98
CA MET A 247 -21.93 -15.82 37.40
C MET A 247 -22.96 -14.85 38.00
N PHE A 248 -22.86 -13.54 37.64
CA PHE A 248 -23.79 -12.52 38.16
C PHE A 248 -25.19 -12.70 37.56
N THR A 249 -25.29 -13.09 36.28
CA THR A 249 -26.57 -13.36 35.62
C THR A 249 -27.24 -14.61 36.17
N LEU A 250 -26.46 -15.64 36.48
CA LEU A 250 -26.98 -16.85 37.19
C LEU A 250 -27.48 -16.52 38.60
N PHE A 251 -26.80 -15.62 39.30
CA PHE A 251 -27.20 -15.20 40.66
C PHE A 251 -28.47 -14.34 40.69
N LEU A 252 -28.81 -13.68 39.59
CA LEU A 252 -30.05 -12.89 39.44
C LEU A 252 -31.26 -13.72 38.98
N ILE A 253 -31.05 -14.95 38.50
CA ILE A 253 -32.10 -15.85 38.00
C ILE A 253 -32.52 -16.88 39.07
N PHE A 254 -31.72 -17.07 40.11
CA PHE A 254 -32.02 -17.88 41.28
C PHE A 254 -32.24 -17.01 42.50
#